data_bb73f5d8d34f52c46220d37ab48738e4
#
_entry.id   bb73f5d8d34f52c46220d37ab48738e4
#
_cell.length_a   1.000
_cell.length_b   1.000
_cell.length_c   1.000
_cell.angle_alpha   90.00
_cell.angle_beta   90.00
_cell.angle_gamma   90.00
#
_symmetry.space_group_name_H-M   'P 1'
#
loop_
_entity.id
_entity.type
_entity.pdbx_description
1 polymer ?
#
loop_
_entity_poly.entity_id
_entity_poly.type
_entity_poly.pdbx_seq_one_letter_code
_entity_poly.pdbx_strand_id
1 'polypeptide(L)'
;EIGQEYYFQGIVTGGMLRRQMVNPLVRTAEQVQAAPFEAVYPQTEGLSSSAIAKCVRQLLPHAELLPDPLPEEMRRKYRLPSKAEAVRAIHCPATEEEAFAARRRLIYEELLVLQLGIGRMKNRGSAATGAPMQPTDPEPFWASLPFSPTGAQRRAVDEILADMAGEHSLN
;
A
#
# COMPACT_ATOMS: atom_id res chain seq x y z
N GLU A 1 12.88 13.44 38.83
CA GLU A 1 13.61 13.14 40.07
C GLU A 1 15.08 12.82 39.73
N ILE A 2 16.00 13.11 40.64
CA ILE A 2 17.43 12.86 40.46
C ILE A 2 17.64 11.34 40.47
N GLY A 3 18.28 10.80 39.41
CA GLY A 3 18.56 9.34 39.30
C GLY A 3 17.51 8.56 38.47
N GLN A 4 16.48 9.21 37.97
CA GLN A 4 15.51 8.57 37.06
C GLN A 4 15.90 8.76 35.61
N GLU A 5 15.83 7.68 34.81
CA GLU A 5 16.10 7.73 33.36
C GLU A 5 14.86 8.17 32.59
N TYR A 6 15.08 9.09 31.67
CA TYR A 6 14.05 9.60 30.76
C TYR A 6 14.50 9.48 29.32
N TYR A 7 13.55 9.15 28.45
CA TYR A 7 13.72 9.14 27.00
C TYR A 7 13.09 10.40 26.42
N PHE A 8 13.86 11.12 25.59
CA PHE A 8 13.42 12.32 24.90
C PHE A 8 13.28 12.01 23.41
N GLN A 9 12.10 12.20 22.90
CA GLN A 9 11.79 12.01 21.47
C GLN A 9 11.40 13.32 20.84
N GLY A 10 12.07 13.70 19.75
CA GLY A 10 11.80 14.96 19.05
C GLY A 10 12.83 15.24 17.96
N ILE A 11 12.66 16.37 17.29
CA ILE A 11 13.58 16.81 16.25
C ILE A 11 14.77 17.50 16.91
N VAL A 12 15.98 16.98 16.67
CA VAL A 12 17.22 17.57 17.13
C VAL A 12 17.64 18.65 16.13
N THR A 13 17.78 19.88 16.59
CA THR A 13 18.24 21.04 15.82
C THR A 13 19.54 21.60 16.39
N GLY A 14 20.24 22.45 15.63
CA GLY A 14 21.48 23.08 16.04
C GLY A 14 22.73 22.44 15.45
N GLY A 15 23.87 23.10 15.67
CA GLY A 15 25.17 22.65 15.18
C GLY A 15 25.86 21.64 16.12
N MET A 16 27.08 21.24 15.73
CA MET A 16 27.86 20.21 16.44
C MET A 16 28.16 20.57 17.90
N LEU A 17 28.28 21.87 18.23
CA LEU A 17 28.60 22.38 19.54
C LEU A 17 27.37 22.66 20.43
N ARG A 18 26.19 22.82 19.84
CA ARG A 18 24.96 23.13 20.56
C ARG A 18 23.76 22.45 19.90
N ARG A 19 23.47 21.25 20.36
CA ARG A 19 22.27 20.52 20.00
C ARG A 19 21.14 20.87 20.95
N GLN A 20 19.94 21.09 20.39
CA GLN A 20 18.75 21.38 21.18
C GLN A 20 17.55 20.63 20.59
N MET A 21 16.59 20.35 21.43
CA MET A 21 15.34 19.72 21.08
C MET A 21 14.20 20.62 21.58
N VAL A 22 13.32 21.03 20.70
CA VAL A 22 12.19 21.91 21.04
C VAL A 22 10.96 21.04 21.30
N ASN A 23 10.33 21.25 22.46
CA ASN A 23 9.15 20.52 22.88
C ASN A 23 9.27 18.99 22.71
N PRO A 24 10.31 18.34 23.28
CA PRO A 24 10.45 16.89 23.19
C PRO A 24 9.31 16.17 23.91
N LEU A 25 8.87 15.04 23.36
CA LEU A 25 8.08 14.09 24.12
C LEU A 25 9.01 13.42 25.15
N VAL A 26 8.64 13.50 26.41
CA VAL A 26 9.42 12.92 27.52
C VAL A 26 8.70 11.69 28.05
N ARG A 27 9.40 10.55 28.12
CA ARG A 27 8.86 9.27 28.59
C ARG A 27 9.80 8.63 29.60
N THR A 28 9.25 7.95 30.59
CA THR A 28 10.05 7.12 31.50
C THR A 28 10.43 5.79 30.84
N ALA A 29 11.44 5.10 31.36
CA ALA A 29 11.83 3.76 30.89
C ALA A 29 10.65 2.77 30.93
N GLU A 30 9.83 2.82 31.96
CA GLU A 30 8.62 1.99 32.09
C GLU A 30 7.60 2.28 30.99
N GLN A 31 7.39 3.56 30.66
CA GLN A 31 6.47 3.94 29.58
C GLN A 31 6.97 3.50 28.21
N VAL A 32 8.27 3.52 27.97
CA VAL A 32 8.86 3.04 26.73
C VAL A 32 8.77 1.52 26.64
N GLN A 33 9.00 0.79 27.72
CA GLN A 33 8.86 -0.66 27.75
C GLN A 33 7.41 -1.12 27.58
N ALA A 34 6.45 -0.41 28.18
CA ALA A 34 5.03 -0.73 28.09
C ALA A 34 4.45 -0.45 26.69
N ALA A 35 4.99 0.54 25.98
CA ALA A 35 4.57 0.89 24.61
C ALA A 35 5.79 1.33 23.79
N PRO A 36 6.59 0.38 23.27
CA PRO A 36 7.81 0.69 22.52
C PRO A 36 7.55 1.45 21.22
N PHE A 37 6.36 1.28 20.66
CA PHE A 37 5.94 1.95 19.44
C PHE A 37 4.77 2.88 19.72
N GLU A 38 4.78 4.06 19.12
CA GLU A 38 3.71 5.02 19.21
C GLU A 38 3.22 5.41 17.80
N ALA A 39 1.92 5.23 17.58
CA ALA A 39 1.30 5.66 16.33
C ALA A 39 1.18 7.19 16.32
N VAL A 40 1.70 7.82 15.26
CA VAL A 40 1.61 9.26 15.04
C VAL A 40 0.48 9.53 14.04
N TYR A 41 -0.50 10.32 14.48
CA TYR A 41 -1.64 10.70 13.66
C TYR A 41 -1.49 12.14 13.15
N PRO A 42 -1.92 12.43 11.91
CA PRO A 42 -1.97 13.80 11.42
C PRO A 42 -2.90 14.64 12.31
N GLN A 43 -2.43 15.83 12.65
CA GLN A 43 -3.17 16.75 13.52
C GLN A 43 -3.91 17.78 12.69
N THR A 44 -5.06 18.24 13.22
CA THR A 44 -5.81 19.37 12.71
C THR A 44 -6.09 20.32 13.87
N GLU A 45 -6.57 21.53 13.56
CA GLU A 45 -6.94 22.50 14.59
C GLU A 45 -7.98 21.91 15.54
N GLY A 46 -7.70 21.97 16.83
CA GLY A 46 -8.56 21.41 17.89
C GLY A 46 -8.46 19.90 18.12
N LEU A 47 -7.71 19.14 17.28
CA LEU A 47 -7.59 17.69 17.42
C LEU A 47 -6.12 17.24 17.37
N SER A 48 -5.57 16.92 18.55
CA SER A 48 -4.19 16.47 18.69
C SER A 48 -4.01 14.98 18.35
N SER A 49 -2.80 14.59 17.95
CA SER A 49 -2.43 13.18 17.71
C SER A 49 -2.71 12.31 18.94
N SER A 50 -2.46 12.81 20.15
CA SER A 50 -2.72 12.07 21.38
C SER A 50 -4.22 11.85 21.67
N ALA A 51 -5.08 12.82 21.30
CA ALA A 51 -6.53 12.66 21.40
C ALA A 51 -7.03 11.59 20.45
N ILE A 52 -6.56 11.59 19.19
CA ILE A 52 -6.87 10.55 18.20
C ILE A 52 -6.39 9.18 18.69
N ALA A 53 -5.14 9.09 19.17
CA ALA A 53 -4.57 7.85 19.69
C ALA A 53 -5.40 7.27 20.86
N LYS A 54 -5.92 8.14 21.75
CA LYS A 54 -6.78 7.73 22.86
C LYS A 54 -8.10 7.13 22.35
N CYS A 55 -8.74 7.78 21.38
CA CYS A 55 -9.99 7.27 20.78
C CYS A 55 -9.75 5.93 20.06
N VAL A 56 -8.68 5.83 19.27
CA VAL A 56 -8.34 4.60 18.58
C VAL A 56 -8.12 3.44 19.55
N ARG A 57 -7.34 3.65 20.62
CA ARG A 57 -7.12 2.61 21.65
C ARG A 57 -8.38 2.10 22.29
N GLN A 58 -9.39 2.95 22.48
CA GLN A 58 -10.69 2.52 23.00
C GLN A 58 -11.47 1.63 22.03
N LEU A 59 -11.24 1.77 20.73
CA LEU A 59 -11.92 1.00 19.68
C LEU A 59 -11.21 -0.32 19.35
N LEU A 60 -9.89 -0.43 19.57
CA LEU A 60 -9.12 -1.62 19.22
C LEU A 60 -9.66 -2.95 19.79
N PRO A 61 -10.22 -3.02 21.02
CA PRO A 61 -10.84 -4.25 21.51
C PRO A 61 -12.00 -4.75 20.63
N HIS A 62 -12.63 -3.84 19.88
CA HIS A 62 -13.75 -4.15 18.98
C HIS A 62 -13.32 -4.45 17.53
N ALA A 63 -12.02 -4.57 17.27
CA ALA A 63 -11.51 -4.83 15.92
C ALA A 63 -12.06 -6.13 15.29
N GLU A 64 -12.48 -7.09 16.09
CA GLU A 64 -13.14 -8.33 15.62
C GLU A 64 -14.48 -8.08 14.92
N LEU A 65 -15.12 -6.94 15.14
CA LEU A 65 -16.34 -6.57 14.43
C LEU A 65 -16.08 -6.12 12.99
N LEU A 66 -14.83 -5.88 12.63
CA LEU A 66 -14.46 -5.50 11.26
C LEU A 66 -14.52 -6.73 10.36
N PRO A 67 -15.27 -6.69 9.25
CA PRO A 67 -15.30 -7.80 8.32
C PRO A 67 -13.92 -7.96 7.66
N ASP A 68 -13.45 -9.20 7.53
CA ASP A 68 -12.22 -9.48 6.78
C ASP A 68 -12.59 -9.81 5.32
N PRO A 69 -12.24 -8.95 4.36
CA PRO A 69 -12.56 -9.17 2.95
C PRO A 69 -11.66 -10.23 2.29
N LEU A 70 -10.55 -10.63 2.92
CA LEU A 70 -9.65 -11.63 2.36
C LEU A 70 -10.04 -13.05 2.82
N PRO A 71 -10.27 -13.99 1.88
CA PRO A 71 -10.48 -15.39 2.20
C PRO A 71 -9.30 -15.98 3.02
N GLU A 72 -9.60 -16.90 3.92
CA GLU A 72 -8.59 -17.53 4.78
C GLU A 72 -7.46 -18.21 3.98
N GLU A 73 -7.81 -18.88 2.88
CA GLU A 73 -6.83 -19.51 1.99
C GLU A 73 -5.82 -18.52 1.43
N MET A 74 -6.29 -17.33 1.02
CA MET A 74 -5.45 -16.25 0.54
C MET A 74 -4.54 -15.72 1.64
N ARG A 75 -5.08 -15.53 2.84
CA ARG A 75 -4.29 -15.07 3.99
C ARG A 75 -3.19 -16.08 4.34
N ARG A 76 -3.49 -17.38 4.34
CA ARG A 76 -2.49 -18.44 4.55
C ARG A 76 -1.43 -18.49 3.46
N LYS A 77 -1.85 -18.43 2.19
CA LYS A 77 -0.93 -18.46 1.04
C LYS A 77 0.11 -17.33 1.10
N TYR A 78 -0.33 -16.13 1.44
CA TYR A 78 0.52 -14.94 1.47
C TYR A 78 1.04 -14.59 2.87
N ARG A 79 0.78 -15.41 3.89
CA ARG A 79 1.17 -15.20 5.29
C ARG A 79 0.75 -13.82 5.79
N LEU A 80 -0.52 -13.50 5.61
CA LEU A 80 -1.12 -12.23 6.03
C LEU A 80 -1.93 -12.44 7.31
N PRO A 81 -1.83 -11.55 8.31
CA PRO A 81 -2.68 -11.57 9.48
C PRO A 81 -4.15 -11.30 9.10
N SER A 82 -5.07 -11.60 9.99
CA SER A 82 -6.48 -11.21 9.85
C SER A 82 -6.64 -9.68 9.86
N LYS A 83 -7.80 -9.19 9.43
CA LYS A 83 -8.10 -7.75 9.47
C LYS A 83 -8.00 -7.19 10.89
N ALA A 84 -8.56 -7.90 11.87
CA ALA A 84 -8.55 -7.49 13.26
C ALA A 84 -7.12 -7.43 13.84
N GLU A 85 -6.30 -8.47 13.59
CA GLU A 85 -4.90 -8.50 13.99
C GLU A 85 -4.11 -7.34 13.35
N ALA A 86 -4.29 -7.12 12.04
CA ALA A 86 -3.61 -6.05 11.33
C ALA A 86 -3.99 -4.66 11.85
N VAL A 87 -5.29 -4.44 12.13
CA VAL A 87 -5.74 -3.14 12.68
C VAL A 87 -5.19 -2.92 14.09
N ARG A 88 -5.13 -3.95 14.94
CA ARG A 88 -4.50 -3.80 16.26
C ARG A 88 -3.02 -3.51 16.14
N ALA A 89 -2.30 -4.30 15.36
CA ALA A 89 -0.86 -4.21 15.25
C ALA A 89 -0.36 -2.96 14.50
N ILE A 90 -1.13 -2.38 13.58
CA ILE A 90 -0.72 -1.12 12.94
C ILE A 90 -0.81 0.08 13.88
N HIS A 91 -1.68 0.02 14.90
CA HIS A 91 -1.86 1.08 15.87
C HIS A 91 -1.11 0.87 17.18
N CYS A 92 -0.97 -0.37 17.62
CA CYS A 92 -0.31 -0.74 18.87
C CYS A 92 0.48 -2.04 18.69
N PRO A 93 1.57 -2.03 17.91
CA PRO A 93 2.37 -3.23 17.70
C PRO A 93 3.19 -3.53 18.97
N ALA A 94 3.37 -4.81 19.29
CA ALA A 94 4.29 -5.24 20.33
C ALA A 94 5.74 -5.33 19.80
N THR A 95 5.89 -5.62 18.50
CA THR A 95 7.20 -5.71 17.83
C THR A 95 7.20 -5.01 16.48
N GLU A 96 8.39 -4.77 15.94
CA GLU A 96 8.56 -4.21 14.60
C GLU A 96 8.02 -5.16 13.52
N GLU A 97 8.20 -6.47 13.71
CA GLU A 97 7.71 -7.51 12.81
C GLU A 97 6.19 -7.51 12.73
N GLU A 98 5.50 -7.32 13.85
CA GLU A 98 4.04 -7.19 13.88
C GLU A 98 3.57 -5.94 13.13
N ALA A 99 4.22 -4.80 13.34
CA ALA A 99 3.93 -3.56 12.61
C ALA A 99 4.11 -3.75 11.11
N PHE A 100 5.20 -4.41 10.71
CA PHE A 100 5.50 -4.69 9.31
C PHE A 100 4.49 -5.66 8.68
N ALA A 101 4.12 -6.73 9.38
CA ALA A 101 3.12 -7.69 8.92
C ALA A 101 1.74 -7.02 8.76
N ALA A 102 1.35 -6.18 9.72
CA ALA A 102 0.12 -5.42 9.67
C ALA A 102 0.09 -4.45 8.47
N ARG A 103 1.16 -3.69 8.28
CA ARG A 103 1.29 -2.78 7.14
C ARG A 103 1.21 -3.53 5.80
N ARG A 104 1.92 -4.65 5.69
CA ARG A 104 1.88 -5.50 4.47
C ARG A 104 0.48 -5.99 4.18
N ARG A 105 -0.27 -6.41 5.21
CA ARG A 105 -1.66 -6.85 5.08
C ARG A 105 -2.58 -5.74 4.56
N LEU A 106 -2.46 -4.54 5.10
CA LEU A 106 -3.29 -3.41 4.70
C LEU A 106 -2.96 -2.95 3.27
N ILE A 107 -1.67 -2.85 2.91
CA ILE A 107 -1.24 -2.54 1.55
C ILE A 107 -1.74 -3.60 0.55
N TYR A 108 -1.65 -4.89 0.91
CA TYR A 108 -2.14 -5.97 0.05
C TYR A 108 -3.64 -5.83 -0.23
N GLU A 109 -4.45 -5.55 0.78
CA GLU A 109 -5.89 -5.34 0.64
C GLU A 109 -6.20 -4.15 -0.27
N GLU A 110 -5.53 -3.02 -0.05
CA GLU A 110 -5.73 -1.80 -0.82
C GLU A 110 -5.39 -2.00 -2.31
N LEU A 111 -4.23 -2.63 -2.58
CA LEU A 111 -3.83 -2.95 -3.95
C LEU A 111 -4.74 -3.98 -4.62
N LEU A 112 -5.23 -4.98 -3.86
CA LEU A 112 -6.18 -5.95 -4.39
C LEU A 112 -7.50 -5.28 -4.80
N VAL A 113 -8.05 -4.41 -3.96
CA VAL A 113 -9.26 -3.65 -4.26
C VAL A 113 -9.07 -2.78 -5.52
N LEU A 114 -7.91 -2.12 -5.62
CA LEU A 114 -7.56 -1.34 -6.81
C LEU A 114 -7.50 -2.21 -8.07
N GLN A 115 -6.81 -3.35 -8.00
CA GLN A 115 -6.69 -4.29 -9.13
C GLN A 115 -8.04 -4.86 -9.57
N LEU A 116 -8.88 -5.22 -8.62
CA LEU A 116 -10.24 -5.68 -8.91
C LEU A 116 -11.09 -4.58 -9.57
N GLY A 117 -10.92 -3.33 -9.10
CA GLY A 117 -11.57 -2.16 -9.71
C GLY A 117 -11.15 -1.95 -11.16
N ILE A 118 -9.86 -1.96 -11.44
CA ILE A 118 -9.31 -1.84 -12.79
C ILE A 118 -9.76 -2.99 -13.68
N GLY A 119 -9.68 -4.25 -13.18
CA GLY A 119 -10.13 -5.43 -13.92
C GLY A 119 -11.63 -5.35 -14.29
N ARG A 120 -12.45 -4.87 -13.35
CA ARG A 120 -13.88 -4.67 -13.63
C ARG A 120 -14.16 -3.57 -14.67
N MET A 121 -13.37 -2.50 -14.67
CA MET A 121 -13.46 -1.44 -15.68
C MET A 121 -13.04 -1.95 -17.05
N LYS A 122 -11.94 -2.68 -17.15
CA LYS A 122 -11.50 -3.33 -18.40
C LYS A 122 -12.57 -4.26 -18.97
N ASN A 123 -13.12 -5.16 -18.14
CA ASN A 123 -14.17 -6.07 -18.58
C ASN A 123 -15.46 -5.38 -19.02
N ARG A 124 -15.77 -4.19 -18.50
CA ARG A 124 -16.92 -3.39 -18.96
C ARG A 124 -16.66 -2.71 -20.32
N GLY A 125 -15.41 -2.32 -20.58
CA GLY A 125 -15.00 -1.76 -21.88
C GLY A 125 -14.83 -2.82 -22.96
N SER A 126 -14.73 -4.09 -22.60
CA SER A 126 -14.56 -5.22 -23.52
C SER A 126 -15.88 -5.81 -24.05
N ALA A 127 -17.02 -5.14 -23.85
CA ALA A 127 -18.22 -5.48 -24.60
C ALA A 127 -17.93 -5.24 -26.09
N ALA A 128 -18.19 -6.27 -26.92
CA ALA A 128 -17.92 -6.27 -28.36
C ALA A 128 -18.44 -4.99 -29.05
N THR A 129 -17.53 -4.04 -29.27
CA THR A 129 -17.85 -2.74 -29.92
C THR A 129 -16.98 -2.51 -31.15
N GLY A 130 -16.02 -3.42 -31.40
CA GLY A 130 -15.10 -3.35 -32.54
C GLY A 130 -15.64 -4.12 -33.73
N ALA A 131 -15.58 -3.53 -34.92
CA ALA A 131 -15.70 -4.32 -36.15
C ALA A 131 -14.35 -5.01 -36.41
N PRO A 132 -14.31 -6.36 -36.53
CA PRO A 132 -13.08 -7.07 -36.84
C PRO A 132 -12.49 -6.54 -38.14
N MET A 133 -11.20 -6.19 -38.09
CA MET A 133 -10.47 -5.79 -39.29
C MET A 133 -9.83 -7.02 -39.92
N GLN A 134 -9.78 -7.03 -41.27
CA GLN A 134 -9.05 -8.09 -41.93
C GLN A 134 -7.55 -7.96 -41.66
N PRO A 135 -6.88 -9.07 -41.26
CA PRO A 135 -5.45 -9.03 -41.05
C PRO A 135 -4.71 -8.57 -42.29
N THR A 136 -3.83 -7.61 -42.16
CA THR A 136 -2.95 -7.13 -43.21
C THR A 136 -1.56 -7.65 -42.98
N ASP A 137 -0.90 -8.13 -44.04
CA ASP A 137 0.50 -8.55 -43.96
C ASP A 137 1.40 -7.34 -43.65
N PRO A 138 2.14 -7.32 -42.55
CA PRO A 138 3.01 -6.21 -42.16
C PRO A 138 4.36 -6.23 -42.88
N GLU A 139 4.73 -7.29 -43.60
CA GLU A 139 6.07 -7.44 -44.23
C GLU A 139 6.39 -6.34 -45.27
N PRO A 140 5.44 -5.90 -46.14
CA PRO A 140 5.72 -4.78 -47.05
C PRO A 140 6.06 -3.47 -46.31
N PHE A 141 5.41 -3.24 -45.15
CA PHE A 141 5.74 -2.11 -44.31
C PHE A 141 7.13 -2.25 -43.69
N TRP A 142 7.46 -3.42 -43.13
CA TRP A 142 8.79 -3.68 -42.57
C TRP A 142 9.90 -3.47 -43.59
N ALA A 143 9.66 -3.90 -44.81
CA ALA A 143 10.65 -3.75 -45.93
C ALA A 143 10.87 -2.28 -46.33
N SER A 144 9.93 -1.38 -46.06
CA SER A 144 10.06 0.06 -46.35
C SER A 144 10.84 0.85 -45.30
N LEU A 145 11.10 0.28 -44.13
CA LEU A 145 11.82 0.97 -43.06
C LEU A 145 13.33 1.06 -43.36
N PRO A 146 13.99 2.19 -43.00
CA PRO A 146 15.43 2.35 -43.18
C PRO A 146 16.26 1.59 -42.12
N PHE A 147 15.64 0.80 -41.25
CA PHE A 147 16.24 0.00 -40.21
C PHE A 147 15.52 -1.32 -40.01
N SER A 148 16.18 -2.32 -39.43
CA SER A 148 15.54 -3.58 -39.05
C SER A 148 14.83 -3.44 -37.72
N PRO A 149 13.51 -3.73 -37.62
CA PRO A 149 12.78 -3.67 -36.35
C PRO A 149 13.32 -4.73 -35.38
N THR A 150 13.31 -4.37 -34.08
CA THR A 150 13.67 -5.29 -33.03
C THR A 150 12.62 -6.40 -32.86
N GLY A 151 13.01 -7.54 -32.26
CA GLY A 151 12.06 -8.62 -31.98
C GLY A 151 10.89 -8.19 -31.06
N ALA A 152 11.11 -7.20 -30.17
CA ALA A 152 10.04 -6.65 -29.34
C ALA A 152 9.02 -5.83 -30.16
N GLN A 153 9.51 -5.04 -31.12
CA GLN A 153 8.64 -4.27 -32.02
C GLN A 153 7.79 -5.17 -32.92
N ARG A 154 8.41 -6.25 -33.47
CA ARG A 154 7.65 -7.23 -34.27
C ARG A 154 6.54 -7.88 -33.45
N ARG A 155 6.86 -8.40 -32.25
CA ARG A 155 5.85 -9.00 -31.35
C ARG A 155 4.71 -8.04 -31.01
N ALA A 156 5.01 -6.76 -30.71
CA ALA A 156 4.00 -5.78 -30.41
C ALA A 156 3.03 -5.54 -31.60
N VAL A 157 3.55 -5.51 -32.83
CA VAL A 157 2.70 -5.39 -34.02
C VAL A 157 1.88 -6.65 -34.26
N ASP A 158 2.47 -7.84 -34.07
CA ASP A 158 1.74 -9.11 -34.19
C ASP A 158 0.57 -9.18 -33.18
N GLU A 159 0.79 -8.76 -31.93
CA GLU A 159 -0.24 -8.66 -30.90
C GLU A 159 -1.35 -7.67 -31.30
N ILE A 160 -0.98 -6.47 -31.78
CA ILE A 160 -1.94 -5.48 -32.27
C ILE A 160 -2.78 -6.02 -33.43
N LEU A 161 -2.16 -6.66 -34.41
CA LEU A 161 -2.86 -7.23 -35.56
C LEU A 161 -3.82 -8.36 -35.14
N ALA A 162 -3.41 -9.18 -34.16
CA ALA A 162 -4.23 -10.23 -33.61
C ALA A 162 -5.46 -9.63 -32.86
N ASP A 163 -5.26 -8.58 -32.08
CA ASP A 163 -6.33 -7.88 -31.38
C ASP A 163 -7.30 -7.18 -32.35
N MET A 164 -6.76 -6.56 -33.41
CA MET A 164 -7.58 -5.92 -34.45
C MET A 164 -8.47 -6.92 -35.24
N ALA A 165 -8.03 -8.16 -35.35
CA ALA A 165 -8.83 -9.23 -35.97
C ALA A 165 -9.96 -9.74 -35.04
N GLY A 166 -9.91 -9.40 -33.75
CA GLY A 166 -10.92 -9.78 -32.76
C GLY A 166 -12.16 -8.90 -32.78
N GLU A 167 -13.22 -9.36 -32.11
CA GLU A 167 -14.46 -8.61 -31.91
C GLU A 167 -14.41 -7.56 -30.79
N HIS A 168 -13.28 -7.46 -30.11
CA HIS A 168 -13.08 -6.58 -28.97
C HIS A 168 -12.27 -5.34 -29.36
N SER A 169 -12.62 -4.18 -28.79
CA SER A 169 -11.79 -2.98 -28.99
C SER A 169 -10.43 -3.13 -28.34
N LEU A 170 -9.38 -2.67 -29.03
CA LEU A 170 -8.01 -2.53 -28.49
C LEU A 170 -8.03 -1.74 -27.18
N ASN A 171 -7.37 -2.25 -26.16
CA ASN A 171 -7.15 -1.60 -24.86
C ASN A 171 -5.71 -1.09 -24.72
#